data_571addfc7124b2ec9a3e9e52e8974939
#
_entry.id   571addfc7124b2ec9a3e9e52e8974939
#
_cell.length_a   1.000
_cell.length_b   1.000
_cell.length_c   1.000
_cell.angle_alpha   90.00
_cell.angle_beta   90.00
_cell.angle_gamma   90.00
#
_symmetry.space_group_name_H-M   'P 1'
#
loop_
_entity.id
_entity.type
_entity.pdbx_description
1 polymer ?
#
loop_
_entity_poly.entity_id
_entity_poly.type
_entity_poly.pdbx_seq_one_letter_code
_entity_poly.pdbx_strand_id
1 'polypeptide(L)'
;MDEVLDLRGLKCPLPAMLAKKALAPMPAGAMVTVLADDPLAVVDIPHMCHGEGHAVESVASRDGYSEFVVRVRSLVPVSAAQRPAPDAQ
;
A
#
# COMPACT_ATOMS: atom_id res chain seq x y z
N MET A 1 -12.87 8.16 -1.62
CA MET A 1 -13.67 6.99 -1.29
C MET A 1 -12.87 5.99 -0.52
N ASP A 2 -13.47 5.44 0.50
CA ASP A 2 -12.79 4.46 1.33
C ASP A 2 -13.21 3.06 0.91
N GLU A 3 -12.23 2.20 0.81
CA GLU A 3 -12.46 0.83 0.40
C GLU A 3 -11.68 -0.11 1.28
N VAL A 4 -12.18 -1.32 1.45
CA VAL A 4 -11.45 -2.34 2.21
C VAL A 4 -11.10 -3.47 1.26
N LEU A 5 -9.83 -3.82 1.24
CA LEU A 5 -9.32 -4.91 0.42
C LEU A 5 -8.86 -6.01 1.37
N ASP A 6 -9.62 -7.07 1.45
CA ASP A 6 -9.34 -8.15 2.39
C ASP A 6 -8.54 -9.24 1.69
N LEU A 7 -7.26 -9.30 2.00
CA LEU A 7 -6.35 -10.29 1.43
C LEU A 7 -5.91 -11.32 2.45
N ARG A 8 -6.67 -11.46 3.54
CA ARG A 8 -6.34 -12.46 4.54
C ARG A 8 -6.48 -13.85 3.96
N GLY A 9 -5.65 -14.75 4.42
CA GLY A 9 -5.63 -16.11 3.89
C GLY A 9 -4.68 -16.33 2.74
N LEU A 10 -4.13 -15.25 2.19
CA LEU A 10 -3.21 -15.35 1.06
C LEU A 10 -1.77 -15.26 1.54
N LYS A 11 -0.89 -15.95 0.85
CA LYS A 11 0.53 -16.01 1.21
C LYS A 11 1.37 -15.21 0.23
N CYS A 12 2.50 -14.71 0.72
CA CYS A 12 3.47 -14.04 -0.12
C CYS A 12 3.77 -14.90 -1.35
N PRO A 13 3.81 -14.30 -2.54
CA PRO A 13 3.76 -12.86 -2.81
C PRO A 13 2.37 -12.36 -3.18
N LEU A 14 1.33 -13.16 -2.97
CA LEU A 14 0.00 -12.83 -3.46
C LEU A 14 -0.60 -11.55 -2.87
N PRO A 15 -0.47 -11.28 -1.56
CA PRO A 15 -1.08 -10.06 -1.04
C PRO A 15 -0.58 -8.81 -1.75
N ALA A 16 0.74 -8.69 -1.92
CA ALA A 16 1.30 -7.51 -2.58
C ALA A 16 0.90 -7.45 -4.04
N MET A 17 0.89 -8.60 -4.72
CA MET A 17 0.52 -8.65 -6.13
C MET A 17 -0.92 -8.25 -6.35
N LEU A 18 -1.82 -8.77 -5.53
CA LEU A 18 -3.23 -8.47 -5.67
C LEU A 18 -3.54 -7.04 -5.26
N ALA A 19 -2.86 -6.55 -4.21
CA ALA A 19 -3.03 -5.17 -3.82
C ALA A 19 -2.58 -4.24 -4.94
N LYS A 20 -1.45 -4.52 -5.56
CA LYS A 20 -0.96 -3.71 -6.66
C LYS A 20 -1.99 -3.65 -7.78
N LYS A 21 -2.54 -4.81 -8.14
CA LYS A 21 -3.52 -4.89 -9.20
C LYS A 21 -4.79 -4.13 -8.84
N ALA A 22 -5.25 -4.26 -7.61
CA ALA A 22 -6.49 -3.62 -7.19
C ALA A 22 -6.34 -2.11 -7.10
N LEU A 23 -5.18 -1.62 -6.68
CA LEU A 23 -4.98 -0.19 -6.51
C LEU A 23 -4.73 0.54 -7.83
N ALA A 24 -4.25 -0.18 -8.84
CA ALA A 24 -3.84 0.45 -10.08
C ALA A 24 -4.95 1.29 -10.74
N PRO A 25 -6.20 0.79 -10.85
CA PRO A 25 -7.24 1.57 -11.50
C PRO A 25 -7.92 2.61 -10.61
N MET A 26 -7.59 2.65 -9.33
CA MET A 26 -8.26 3.55 -8.43
C MET A 26 -7.79 4.98 -8.63
N PRO A 27 -8.66 5.95 -8.38
CA PRO A 27 -8.27 7.35 -8.55
C PRO A 27 -7.26 7.78 -7.51
N ALA A 28 -6.37 8.68 -7.92
CA ALA A 28 -5.38 9.22 -7.00
C ALA A 28 -6.08 9.88 -5.83
N GLY A 29 -5.55 9.66 -4.65
CA GLY A 29 -6.12 10.20 -3.43
C GLY A 29 -7.12 9.30 -2.74
N ALA A 30 -7.54 8.22 -3.38
CA ALA A 30 -8.45 7.27 -2.74
C ALA A 30 -7.78 6.63 -1.53
N MET A 31 -8.55 6.37 -0.50
CA MET A 31 -8.04 5.71 0.69
C MET A 31 -8.53 4.28 0.71
N VAL A 32 -7.61 3.36 0.90
CA VAL A 32 -7.93 1.93 0.89
C VAL A 32 -7.32 1.30 2.13
N THR A 33 -8.11 0.50 2.81
CA THR A 33 -7.62 -0.29 3.94
C THR A 33 -7.35 -1.70 3.45
N VAL A 34 -6.12 -2.14 3.57
CA VAL A 34 -5.71 -3.47 3.10
C VAL A 34 -5.48 -4.35 4.32
N LEU A 35 -6.10 -5.53 4.32
CA LEU A 35 -5.95 -6.49 5.40
C LEU A 35 -5.15 -7.67 4.89
N ALA A 36 -4.14 -8.10 5.64
CA ALA A 36 -3.33 -9.25 5.27
C ALA A 36 -2.83 -9.95 6.51
N ASP A 37 -2.73 -11.27 6.46
CA ASP A 37 -2.26 -12.01 7.62
C ASP A 37 -0.96 -12.75 7.38
N ASP A 38 -0.37 -12.64 6.21
CA ASP A 38 0.95 -13.22 5.98
C ASP A 38 2.00 -12.34 6.64
N PRO A 39 2.91 -12.91 7.44
CA PRO A 39 3.93 -12.10 8.13
C PRO A 39 4.77 -11.24 7.19
N LEU A 40 4.99 -11.70 5.97
CA LEU A 40 5.81 -10.94 5.02
C LEU A 40 5.07 -9.75 4.43
N ALA A 41 3.76 -9.68 4.60
CA ALA A 41 2.99 -8.58 4.06
C ALA A 41 3.41 -7.24 4.67
N VAL A 42 3.89 -7.24 5.92
CA VAL A 42 4.31 -6.00 6.55
C VAL A 42 5.54 -5.40 5.88
N VAL A 43 6.24 -6.20 5.09
CA VAL A 43 7.36 -5.72 4.31
C VAL A 43 6.95 -5.52 2.85
N ASP A 44 6.27 -6.50 2.30
CA ASP A 44 5.95 -6.52 0.87
C ASP A 44 4.95 -5.46 0.46
N ILE A 45 3.91 -5.24 1.27
CA ILE A 45 2.88 -4.29 0.89
C ILE A 45 3.40 -2.85 0.92
N PRO A 46 4.08 -2.41 1.99
CA PRO A 46 4.67 -1.07 1.94
C PRO A 46 5.69 -0.91 0.82
N HIS A 47 6.48 -1.93 0.56
CA HIS A 47 7.47 -1.86 -0.50
C HIS A 47 6.79 -1.68 -1.86
N MET A 48 5.75 -2.48 -2.11
CA MET A 48 5.00 -2.37 -3.36
C MET A 48 4.36 -0.98 -3.49
N CYS A 49 3.73 -0.51 -2.41
CA CYS A 49 3.08 0.79 -2.44
C CYS A 49 4.08 1.89 -2.76
N HIS A 50 5.24 1.83 -2.14
CA HIS A 50 6.27 2.84 -2.38
C HIS A 50 6.68 2.82 -3.85
N GLY A 51 6.88 1.63 -4.41
CA GLY A 51 7.28 1.50 -5.80
C GLY A 51 6.22 1.98 -6.79
N GLU A 52 4.96 1.91 -6.41
CA GLU A 52 3.86 2.32 -7.28
C GLU A 52 3.41 3.75 -7.02
N GLY A 53 4.05 4.44 -6.09
CA GLY A 53 3.68 5.83 -5.82
C GLY A 53 2.54 5.99 -4.83
N HIS A 54 2.13 4.92 -4.17
CA HIS A 54 1.10 5.02 -3.14
C HIS A 54 1.75 5.34 -1.79
N ALA A 55 1.01 5.98 -0.92
CA ALA A 55 1.49 6.32 0.41
C ALA A 55 0.85 5.41 1.43
N VAL A 56 1.66 4.76 2.26
CA VAL A 56 1.14 3.96 3.37
C VAL A 56 1.00 4.90 4.56
N GLU A 57 -0.25 5.23 4.87
CA GLU A 57 -0.53 6.20 5.93
C GLU A 57 -0.35 5.59 7.32
N SER A 58 -0.69 4.33 7.45
CA SER A 58 -0.52 3.67 8.74
C SER A 58 -0.50 2.16 8.57
N VAL A 59 0.14 1.51 9.52
CA VAL A 59 0.15 0.05 9.60
C VAL A 59 -0.20 -0.29 11.04
N ALA A 60 -1.21 -1.11 11.22
CA ALA A 60 -1.64 -1.52 12.55
C ALA A 60 -1.66 -3.03 12.64
N SER A 61 -1.17 -3.53 13.76
CA SER A 61 -1.21 -4.97 14.02
C SER A 61 -2.53 -5.26 14.74
N ARG A 62 -3.29 -6.17 14.17
CA ARG A 62 -4.55 -6.60 14.76
C ARG A 62 -4.40 -8.04 15.23
N ASP A 63 -5.51 -8.59 15.71
CA ASP A 63 -5.50 -9.95 16.22
C ASP A 63 -5.41 -10.91 15.04
N GLY A 64 -4.20 -11.37 14.76
CA GLY A 64 -3.98 -12.35 13.72
C GLY A 64 -3.79 -11.79 12.32
N TYR A 65 -3.75 -10.47 12.16
CA TYR A 65 -3.54 -9.88 10.84
C TYR A 65 -3.03 -8.45 10.97
N SER A 66 -2.65 -7.87 9.85
CA SER A 66 -2.18 -6.49 9.79
C SER A 66 -3.13 -5.66 8.94
N GLU A 67 -3.26 -4.41 9.30
CA GLU A 67 -4.14 -3.48 8.60
C GLU A 67 -3.29 -2.32 8.08
N PHE A 68 -3.35 -2.10 6.77
CA PHE A 68 -2.58 -1.04 6.12
C PHE A 68 -3.54 -0.02 5.56
N VAL A 69 -3.39 1.24 5.93
CA VAL A 69 -4.20 2.31 5.33
C VAL A 69 -3.33 2.96 4.26
N VAL A 70 -3.80 2.89 3.03
CA VAL A 70 -3.03 3.31 1.86
C VAL A 70 -3.77 4.43 1.14
N ARG A 71 -3.04 5.49 0.81
CA ARG A 71 -3.54 6.55 -0.05
C ARG A 71 -3.01 6.27 -1.45
N VAL A 72 -3.93 6.08 -2.39
CA VAL A 72 -3.57 5.69 -3.75
C VAL A 72 -2.86 6.85 -4.44
N ARG A 73 -1.72 6.56 -5.05
CA ARG A 73 -0.90 7.50 -5.82
C ARG A 73 -0.99 8.91 -5.26
N SER A 74 -0.41 9.08 -4.08
CA SER A 74 -0.46 10.35 -3.38
C SER A 74 -0.10 11.50 -4.31
N LEU A 75 -0.92 12.54 -4.29
CA LEU A 75 -0.66 13.71 -5.10
C LEU A 75 0.30 14.67 -4.43
N VAL A 76 0.73 14.35 -3.24
CA VAL A 76 1.76 15.15 -2.64
C VAL A 76 2.94 15.04 -3.57
N PRO A 77 3.38 16.12 -4.15
CA PRO A 77 4.43 16.03 -5.14
C PRO A 77 5.66 15.49 -4.51
N VAL A 78 5.96 14.33 -4.93
CA VAL A 78 7.21 13.76 -4.51
C VAL A 78 8.30 14.68 -4.96
N SER A 79 8.02 15.27 -6.06
CA SER A 79 8.93 16.22 -6.58
C SER A 79 9.11 17.32 -5.62
N ALA A 80 8.15 17.60 -4.91
CA ALA A 80 8.34 18.62 -3.96
C ALA A 80 9.11 18.06 -2.84
N ALA A 81 9.04 16.90 -2.72
CA ALA A 81 9.74 16.37 -1.64
C ALA A 81 10.84 15.51 -2.09
N GLN A 82 10.86 15.32 -2.42
CA GLN A 82 11.43 14.51 -2.69
C GLN A 82 11.97 14.00 -3.36
N ARG A 83 11.92 14.19 -3.68
CA ARG A 83 12.35 13.77 -4.50
C ARG A 83 13.06 13.43 -4.65
N PRO A 84 13.19 13.40 -4.59
CA PRO A 84 13.88 13.09 -4.95
C PRO A 84 14.40 12.54 -5.28
N ALA A 85 14.44 12.61 -5.05
CA ALA A 85 14.90 12.14 -5.30
C ALA A 85 15.38 11.53 -5.58
N PRO A 86 15.40 11.56 -5.57
CA PRO A 86 15.92 11.07 -5.88
C PRO A 86 16.46 10.55 -6.17
N ASP A 87 16.35 10.69 -5.95
CA ASP A 87 16.81 10.29 -6.29
C ASP A 87 17.15 9.92 -6.58
N ALA A 88 16.99 10.20 -6.40
CA ALA A 88 17.15 10.02 -6.78
C ALA A 88 17.36 9.68 -7.17
N GLN A 89 17.12 9.81 -7.03
CA GLN A 89 17.20 9.60 -7.51
C GLN A 89 17.42 9.30 -7.91
#